data_d95199ae30b406ffaa1a0e9b432dc3a6
#
_entry.id   d95199ae30b406ffaa1a0e9b432dc3a6
#
_cell.length_a   1.000
_cell.length_b   1.000
_cell.length_c   1.000
_cell.angle_alpha   90.00
_cell.angle_beta   90.00
_cell.angle_gamma   90.00
#
_symmetry.space_group_name_H-M   'P 1'
#
loop_
_entity.id
_entity.type
_entity.pdbx_description
1 polymer ?
#
loop_
_entity_poly.entity_id
_entity_poly.type
_entity_poly.pdbx_seq_one_letter_code
_entity_poly.pdbx_strand_id
1 'polypeptide(L)'
;MKTIKFAFALLLLFIATGCEKERMEGTLVIKMDRVPDEVVTDPRAYIYNIAHLDDEIATVHFGPHSKEAEITLNVGDYAVDPIGWHMYPKKFFQIRQGQTTVVEYKAK
;
A
#
# COMPACT_ATOMS: atom_id res chain seq x y z
N MET A 1 2.86 -18.03 44.85
CA MET A 1 1.78 -17.10 44.58
C MET A 1 2.24 -15.79 43.96
N LYS A 2 3.38 -15.26 44.35
CA LYS A 2 3.92 -14.07 43.70
C LYS A 2 4.23 -14.29 42.24
N THR A 3 4.63 -15.49 41.85
CA THR A 3 4.94 -15.83 40.48
C THR A 3 3.72 -15.79 39.58
N ILE A 4 2.55 -16.19 40.10
CA ILE A 4 1.32 -16.20 39.34
C ILE A 4 0.86 -14.77 39.04
N LYS A 5 0.94 -13.88 40.03
CA LYS A 5 0.56 -12.48 39.87
C LYS A 5 1.48 -11.77 38.86
N PHE A 6 2.74 -12.09 38.90
CA PHE A 6 3.73 -11.51 38.00
C PHE A 6 3.48 -11.94 36.53
N ALA A 7 3.21 -13.24 36.35
CA ALA A 7 2.93 -13.76 35.02
C ALA A 7 1.64 -13.16 34.43
N PHE A 8 0.63 -12.96 35.26
CA PHE A 8 -0.61 -12.36 34.84
C PHE A 8 -0.45 -10.91 34.44
N ALA A 9 0.33 -10.14 35.20
CA ALA A 9 0.62 -8.76 34.88
C ALA A 9 1.39 -8.64 33.53
N LEU A 10 2.33 -9.56 33.32
CA LEU A 10 3.10 -9.58 32.07
C LEU A 10 2.21 -9.90 30.88
N LEU A 11 1.27 -10.82 31.05
CA LEU A 11 0.33 -11.18 29.98
C LEU A 11 -0.57 -10.00 29.61
N LEU A 12 -1.08 -9.28 30.61
CA LEU A 12 -1.91 -8.10 30.39
C LEU A 12 -1.14 -7.01 29.63
N LEU A 13 0.10 -6.80 30.03
CA LEU A 13 0.94 -5.81 29.38
C LEU A 13 1.19 -6.17 27.91
N PHE A 14 1.38 -7.45 27.64
CA PHE A 14 1.59 -7.94 26.29
C PHE A 14 0.36 -7.74 25.41
N ILE A 15 -0.82 -8.01 25.95
CA ILE A 15 -2.08 -7.80 25.22
C ILE A 15 -2.30 -6.32 24.91
N ALA A 16 -2.07 -5.45 25.86
CA ALA A 16 -2.21 -4.01 25.68
C ALA A 16 -1.26 -3.49 24.61
N THR A 17 -0.02 -3.96 24.61
CA THR A 17 0.96 -3.59 23.61
C THR A 17 0.56 -4.10 22.23
N GLY A 18 -0.01 -5.30 22.15
CA GLY A 18 -0.51 -5.85 20.90
C GLY A 18 -1.63 -5.01 20.32
N CYS A 19 -2.57 -4.58 21.17
CA CYS A 19 -3.68 -3.74 20.71
C CYS A 19 -3.20 -2.38 20.20
N GLU A 20 -2.24 -1.79 20.88
CA GLU A 20 -1.69 -0.50 20.46
C GLU A 20 -0.92 -0.58 19.15
N LYS A 21 -0.34 -1.73 18.86
CA LYS A 21 0.44 -1.94 17.64
C LYS A 21 -0.39 -2.38 16.45
N GLU A 22 -1.66 -2.67 16.65
CA GLU A 22 -2.53 -3.03 15.55
C GLU A 22 -2.84 -1.81 14.71
N ARG A 23 -1.95 -1.52 13.81
CA ARG A 23 -2.20 -0.51 12.81
C ARG A 23 -3.02 -1.14 11.70
N MET A 24 -4.12 -0.53 11.36
CA MET A 24 -4.99 -1.00 10.28
C MET A 24 -4.38 -0.61 8.94
N GLU A 25 -3.24 -1.21 8.64
CA GLU A 25 -2.45 -0.89 7.45
C GLU A 25 -2.01 -2.15 6.72
N GLY A 26 -1.81 -2.02 5.42
CA GLY A 26 -1.22 -3.04 4.57
C GLY A 26 -0.29 -2.39 3.56
N THR A 27 0.35 -3.22 2.74
CA THR A 27 1.32 -2.75 1.76
C THR A 27 0.78 -2.95 0.35
N LEU A 28 0.87 -1.90 -0.47
CA LEU A 28 0.59 -1.99 -1.90
C LEU A 28 1.91 -2.07 -2.65
N VAL A 29 2.02 -3.05 -3.55
CA VAL A 29 3.15 -3.15 -4.49
C VAL A 29 2.59 -3.00 -5.90
N ILE A 30 3.10 -2.04 -6.65
CA ILE A 30 2.71 -1.80 -8.03
C ILE A 30 3.81 -2.32 -8.92
N LYS A 31 3.49 -3.27 -9.82
CA LYS A 31 4.45 -3.85 -10.76
C LYS A 31 4.06 -3.51 -12.18
N MET A 32 4.97 -2.90 -12.90
CA MET A 32 4.80 -2.56 -14.31
C MET A 32 5.56 -3.55 -15.17
N ASP A 33 5.04 -3.87 -16.33
CA ASP A 33 5.69 -4.80 -17.25
C ASP A 33 6.85 -4.18 -18.04
N ARG A 34 6.97 -2.86 -17.97
CA ARG A 34 8.05 -2.12 -18.64
C ARG A 34 8.42 -0.87 -17.87
N VAL A 35 9.59 -0.32 -18.15
CA VAL A 35 10.04 0.94 -17.57
C VAL A 35 9.18 2.10 -18.08
N PRO A 36 9.15 3.23 -17.36
CA PRO A 36 8.39 4.41 -17.82
C PRO A 36 8.84 4.90 -19.18
N ASP A 37 7.94 5.58 -19.87
CA ASP A 37 8.25 6.19 -21.16
C ASP A 37 9.35 7.25 -20.98
N GLU A 38 10.27 7.33 -21.96
CA GLU A 38 11.45 8.18 -21.87
C GLU A 38 11.13 9.67 -21.70
N VAL A 39 10.00 10.09 -22.22
CA VAL A 39 9.58 11.49 -22.15
C VAL A 39 9.07 11.90 -20.78
N VAL A 40 8.88 10.95 -19.86
CA VAL A 40 8.35 11.23 -18.53
C VAL A 40 9.49 11.34 -17.55
N THR A 41 9.65 12.52 -16.94
CA THR A 41 10.73 12.80 -16.01
C THR A 41 10.41 12.38 -14.57
N ASP A 42 9.13 12.22 -14.24
CA ASP A 42 8.69 11.88 -12.89
C ASP A 42 7.58 10.84 -12.96
N PRO A 43 7.93 9.57 -13.25
CA PRO A 43 6.92 8.49 -13.28
C PRO A 43 6.35 8.27 -11.89
N ARG A 44 5.04 8.20 -11.80
CA ARG A 44 4.36 8.08 -10.53
C ARG A 44 3.00 7.40 -10.70
N ALA A 45 2.39 7.05 -9.60
CA ALA A 45 1.03 6.53 -9.58
C ALA A 45 0.23 7.29 -8.54
N TYR A 46 -0.95 7.72 -8.92
CA TYR A 46 -1.89 8.37 -8.01
C TYR A 46 -2.77 7.32 -7.37
N ILE A 47 -2.98 7.46 -6.07
CA ILE A 47 -3.85 6.55 -5.30
C ILE A 47 -5.09 7.33 -4.89
N TYR A 48 -6.26 6.73 -5.13
CA TYR A 48 -7.55 7.33 -4.82
C TYR A 48 -8.33 6.40 -3.90
N ASN A 49 -9.09 6.98 -2.98
CA ASN A 49 -10.09 6.21 -2.25
C ASN A 49 -11.27 5.95 -3.21
N ILE A 50 -11.82 4.73 -3.18
CA ILE A 50 -12.88 4.35 -4.12
C ILE A 50 -14.13 5.22 -4.00
N ALA A 51 -14.36 5.80 -2.82
CA ALA A 51 -15.50 6.69 -2.59
C ALA A 51 -15.29 8.10 -3.15
N HIS A 52 -14.03 8.48 -3.44
CA HIS A 52 -13.68 9.84 -3.88
C HIS A 52 -12.61 9.76 -4.98
N LEU A 53 -13.01 9.36 -6.16
CA LEU A 53 -12.07 9.16 -7.28
C LEU A 53 -11.56 10.47 -7.88
N ASP A 54 -12.08 11.61 -7.44
CA ASP A 54 -11.62 12.92 -7.91
C ASP A 54 -10.42 13.45 -7.12
N ASP A 55 -10.19 12.92 -5.92
CA ASP A 55 -9.16 13.41 -5.02
C ASP A 55 -8.13 12.35 -4.75
N GLU A 56 -6.89 12.58 -5.18
CA GLU A 56 -5.81 11.67 -4.82
C GLU A 56 -5.49 11.78 -3.34
N ILE A 57 -5.29 10.63 -2.70
CA ILE A 57 -4.93 10.59 -1.28
C ILE A 57 -3.44 10.34 -1.07
N ALA A 58 -2.76 9.84 -2.09
CA ALA A 58 -1.33 9.55 -2.03
C ALA A 58 -0.76 9.51 -3.44
N THR A 59 0.54 9.75 -3.52
CA THR A 59 1.29 9.63 -4.77
C THR A 59 2.50 8.73 -4.49
N VAL A 60 2.70 7.74 -5.36
CA VAL A 60 3.84 6.83 -5.29
C VAL A 60 4.77 7.16 -6.44
N HIS A 61 6.04 7.42 -6.15
CA HIS A 61 7.03 7.74 -7.16
C HIS A 61 7.83 6.51 -7.54
N PHE A 62 8.04 6.31 -8.84
CA PHE A 62 8.93 5.26 -9.35
C PHE A 62 10.29 5.88 -9.67
N GLY A 63 11.34 5.07 -9.57
CA GLY A 63 12.64 5.49 -10.07
C GLY A 63 12.64 5.58 -11.59
N PRO A 64 13.58 6.33 -12.19
CA PRO A 64 13.56 6.59 -13.65
C PRO A 64 13.61 5.33 -14.53
N HIS A 65 14.12 4.23 -14.01
CA HIS A 65 14.15 2.97 -14.75
C HIS A 65 13.52 1.83 -13.95
N SER A 66 12.65 2.18 -13.00
CA SER A 66 12.04 1.21 -12.11
C SER A 66 10.70 0.73 -12.66
N LYS A 67 10.45 -0.56 -12.51
CA LYS A 67 9.16 -1.19 -12.87
C LYS A 67 8.33 -1.52 -11.64
N GLU A 68 8.78 -1.11 -10.47
CA GLU A 68 8.12 -1.49 -9.22
C GLU A 68 8.18 -0.35 -8.22
N ALA A 69 7.10 -0.19 -7.45
CA ALA A 69 7.01 0.77 -6.36
C ALA A 69 6.11 0.21 -5.28
N GLU A 70 6.32 0.64 -4.04
CA GLU A 70 5.47 0.20 -2.94
C GLU A 70 5.12 1.36 -2.01
N ILE A 71 3.99 1.22 -1.33
CA ILE A 71 3.52 2.19 -0.35
C ILE A 71 2.68 1.48 0.70
N THR A 72 2.73 1.97 1.92
CA THR A 72 1.87 1.52 3.01
C THR A 72 0.61 2.38 3.04
N LEU A 73 -0.55 1.74 3.09
CA LEU A 73 -1.85 2.41 3.11
C LEU A 73 -2.72 1.84 4.23
N ASN A 74 -3.67 2.65 4.67
CA ASN A 74 -4.68 2.17 5.61
C ASN A 74 -5.56 1.13 4.93
N VAL A 75 -6.13 0.23 5.72
CA VAL A 75 -7.08 -0.76 5.22
C VAL A 75 -8.24 -0.06 4.52
N GLY A 76 -8.60 -0.52 3.34
CA GLY A 76 -9.69 0.08 2.57
C GLY A 76 -9.67 -0.33 1.10
N ASP A 77 -10.59 0.24 0.36
CA ASP A 77 -10.72 0.04 -1.08
C ASP A 77 -10.22 1.27 -1.83
N TYR A 78 -9.39 1.04 -2.83
CA TYR A 78 -8.67 2.11 -3.52
C TYR A 78 -8.64 1.89 -5.03
N ALA A 79 -8.19 2.93 -5.72
CA ALA A 79 -7.86 2.85 -7.13
C ALA A 79 -6.47 3.41 -7.35
N VAL A 80 -5.75 2.88 -8.32
CA VAL A 80 -4.43 3.36 -8.72
C VAL A 80 -4.45 3.78 -10.18
N ASP A 81 -3.82 4.92 -10.47
CA ASP A 81 -3.74 5.47 -11.81
C ASP A 81 -2.27 5.78 -12.14
N PRO A 82 -1.60 4.94 -12.93
CA PRO A 82 -0.18 5.14 -13.23
C PRO A 82 0.03 6.24 -14.25
N ILE A 83 1.00 7.10 -13.98
CA ILE A 83 1.40 8.20 -14.84
C ILE A 83 2.85 7.97 -15.26
N GLY A 84 3.11 7.95 -16.55
CA GLY A 84 4.44 7.67 -17.08
C GLY A 84 4.46 6.46 -18.01
N TRP A 85 3.33 5.80 -18.13
CA TRP A 85 3.15 4.67 -19.03
C TRP A 85 1.94 4.94 -19.89
N HIS A 86 2.11 4.79 -21.18
CA HIS A 86 1.04 5.06 -22.14
C HIS A 86 -0.03 3.96 -22.07
N MET A 87 -1.29 4.37 -21.99
CA MET A 87 -2.47 3.51 -22.10
C MET A 87 -2.67 2.47 -20.99
N TYR A 88 -2.17 2.71 -19.79
CA TYR A 88 -2.52 1.86 -18.66
C TYR A 88 -3.74 2.43 -17.94
N PRO A 89 -4.76 1.60 -17.72
CA PRO A 89 -5.99 2.06 -17.09
C PRO A 89 -5.85 2.14 -15.58
N LYS A 90 -6.79 2.86 -14.97
CA LYS A 90 -6.98 2.85 -13.53
C LYS A 90 -7.39 1.45 -13.10
N LYS A 91 -6.79 0.93 -12.03
CA LYS A 91 -7.14 -0.37 -11.46
C LYS A 91 -7.62 -0.22 -10.03
N PHE A 92 -8.58 -1.05 -9.63
CA PHE A 92 -9.10 -1.08 -8.28
C PHE A 92 -8.43 -2.18 -7.49
N PHE A 93 -8.20 -1.93 -6.21
CA PHE A 93 -7.56 -2.91 -5.33
C PHE A 93 -8.03 -2.69 -3.90
N GLN A 94 -7.77 -3.68 -3.05
CA GLN A 94 -8.13 -3.64 -1.64
C GLN A 94 -6.87 -3.83 -0.79
N ILE A 95 -6.75 -3.01 0.25
CA ILE A 95 -5.68 -3.14 1.24
C ILE A 95 -6.25 -3.83 2.47
N ARG A 96 -5.63 -4.91 2.88
CA ARG A 96 -6.00 -5.70 4.06
C ARG A 96 -4.90 -5.65 5.10
N GLN A 97 -5.30 -5.70 6.35
CA GLN A 97 -4.39 -5.57 7.48
C GLN A 97 -3.27 -6.61 7.43
N GLY A 98 -2.02 -6.13 7.53
CA GLY A 98 -0.86 -6.99 7.58
C GLY A 98 -0.55 -7.76 6.31
N GLN A 99 -1.23 -7.45 5.20
CA GLN A 99 -1.05 -8.16 3.94
C GLN A 99 -0.44 -7.27 2.87
N THR A 100 0.17 -7.91 1.89
CA THR A 100 0.71 -7.23 0.71
C THR A 100 -0.24 -7.46 -0.46
N THR A 101 -0.69 -6.37 -1.06
CA THR A 101 -1.52 -6.40 -2.26
C THR A 101 -0.66 -6.02 -3.45
N VAL A 102 -0.64 -6.86 -4.48
CA VAL A 102 0.15 -6.63 -5.69
C VAL A 102 -0.79 -6.24 -6.82
N VAL A 103 -0.55 -5.09 -7.43
CA VAL A 103 -1.24 -4.66 -8.64
C VAL A 103 -0.25 -4.74 -9.79
N GLU A 104 -0.53 -5.63 -10.74
CA GLU A 104 0.33 -5.86 -11.88
C GLU A 104 -0.28 -5.31 -13.15
N TYR A 105 0.53 -4.58 -13.92
CA TYR A 105 0.16 -4.08 -15.23
C TYR A 105 0.96 -4.83 -16.29
N LYS A 106 0.25 -5.34 -17.28
CA LYS A 106 0.87 -6.04 -18.42
C LYS A 106 0.41 -5.43 -19.73
N ALA A 107 1.33 -5.28 -20.64
CA ALA A 107 1.00 -4.84 -21.99
C ALA A 107 0.16 -5.90 -22.68
N LYS A 108 -0.81 -5.47 -23.45
CA LYS A 108 -1.64 -6.38 -24.23
C LYS A 108 -0.95 -6.80 -25.51
#